data_6dcbb200993530a7083d4fefb616857a
#
_entry.id   6dcbb200993530a7083d4fefb616857a
#
_cell.length_a   1.000
_cell.length_b   1.000
_cell.length_c   1.000
_cell.angle_alpha   90.00
_cell.angle_beta   90.00
_cell.angle_gamma   90.00
#
_symmetry.space_group_name_H-M   'P 1'
#
loop_
_entity.id
_entity.type
_entity.pdbx_description
1 polymer ?
#
loop_
_entity_poly.entity_id
_entity_poly.type
_entity_poly.pdbx_seq_one_letter_code
_entity_poly.pdbx_strand_id
1 'polypeptide(L)'
;MDEKIDQMGPRERQIVDLLLQGCDNSEIARDLNMAERTVKAYFNRLFVRFGIKGGIKRVKLATLLYRRQLWQEKRGSSADPTNANTSSFNA
;
A
#
# COMPACT_ATOMS: atom_id res chain seq x y z
N MET A 1 -7.25 12.75 8.33
CA MET A 1 -6.09 12.35 7.64
C MET A 1 -6.12 10.92 7.27
N ASP A 2 -6.23 10.08 8.23
CA ASP A 2 -6.23 8.67 7.94
C ASP A 2 -7.56 8.17 7.46
N GLU A 3 -8.52 9.04 7.35
CA GLU A 3 -9.84 8.67 6.92
C GLU A 3 -9.85 8.00 5.57
N LYS A 4 -9.01 8.51 4.67
CA LYS A 4 -9.01 7.95 3.32
C LYS A 4 -8.52 6.52 3.30
N ILE A 5 -7.55 6.21 4.13
CA ILE A 5 -7.05 4.85 4.23
C ILE A 5 -8.08 3.96 4.89
N ASP A 6 -8.71 4.46 5.93
CA ASP A 6 -9.71 3.68 6.63
C ASP A 6 -10.91 3.38 5.78
N GLN A 7 -11.14 4.18 4.75
CA GLN A 7 -12.28 3.98 3.89
C GLN A 7 -12.03 3.03 2.75
N MET A 8 -10.85 2.48 2.65
CA MET A 8 -10.58 1.53 1.59
C MET A 8 -11.39 0.26 1.81
N GLY A 9 -11.97 -0.23 0.73
CA GLY A 9 -12.69 -1.47 0.78
C GLY A 9 -11.76 -2.66 0.83
N PRO A 10 -12.31 -3.85 1.00
CA PRO A 10 -11.48 -5.06 1.14
C PRO A 10 -10.62 -5.32 -0.08
N ARG A 11 -11.18 -5.14 -1.27
CA ARG A 11 -10.40 -5.41 -2.48
C ARG A 11 -9.29 -4.39 -2.66
N GLU A 12 -9.58 -3.15 -2.34
CA GLU A 12 -8.55 -2.11 -2.41
C GLU A 12 -7.42 -2.41 -1.45
N ARG A 13 -7.73 -2.87 -0.27
CA ARG A 13 -6.70 -3.22 0.69
C ARG A 13 -5.84 -4.37 0.21
N GLN A 14 -6.44 -5.35 -0.41
CA GLN A 14 -5.68 -6.46 -0.97
C GLN A 14 -4.71 -5.98 -2.04
N ILE A 15 -5.19 -5.08 -2.90
CA ILE A 15 -4.35 -4.55 -3.96
C ILE A 15 -3.20 -3.73 -3.37
N VAL A 16 -3.50 -2.91 -2.39
CA VAL A 16 -2.48 -2.09 -1.74
C VAL A 16 -1.45 -2.96 -1.03
N ASP A 17 -1.89 -4.00 -0.36
CA ASP A 17 -0.95 -4.89 0.33
C ASP A 17 0.02 -5.52 -0.66
N LEU A 18 -0.46 -5.93 -1.80
CA LEU A 18 0.41 -6.51 -2.80
C LEU A 18 1.33 -5.47 -3.44
N LEU A 19 0.82 -4.26 -3.61
CA LEU A 19 1.67 -3.17 -4.08
C LEU A 19 2.83 -2.96 -3.11
N LEU A 20 2.55 -2.94 -1.83
CA LEU A 20 3.59 -2.70 -0.83
C LEU A 20 4.56 -3.86 -0.72
N GLN A 21 4.18 -5.01 -1.20
CA GLN A 21 5.09 -6.14 -1.30
C GLN A 21 5.94 -6.12 -2.55
N GLY A 22 5.72 -5.13 -3.40
CA GLY A 22 6.50 -5.00 -4.62
C GLY A 22 5.92 -5.68 -5.84
N CYS A 23 4.67 -6.09 -5.78
CA CYS A 23 4.05 -6.77 -6.91
C CYS A 23 3.69 -5.80 -8.02
N ASP A 24 3.85 -6.23 -9.26
CA ASP A 24 3.40 -5.44 -10.39
C ASP A 24 1.95 -5.79 -10.70
N ASN A 25 1.37 -5.10 -11.68
CA ASN A 25 -0.05 -5.29 -11.98
C ASN A 25 -0.39 -6.71 -12.40
N SER A 26 0.51 -7.31 -13.13
CA SER A 26 0.29 -8.68 -13.60
C SER A 26 0.29 -9.65 -12.42
N GLU A 27 1.19 -9.46 -11.49
CA GLU A 27 1.24 -10.28 -10.30
C GLU A 27 0.02 -10.09 -9.42
N ILE A 28 -0.41 -8.84 -9.25
CA ILE A 28 -1.60 -8.56 -8.47
C ILE A 28 -2.83 -9.20 -9.11
N ALA A 29 -2.93 -9.06 -10.42
CA ALA A 29 -4.06 -9.62 -11.15
C ALA A 29 -4.13 -11.13 -10.97
N ARG A 30 -2.98 -11.77 -11.07
CA ARG A 30 -2.92 -13.22 -10.91
C ARG A 30 -3.27 -13.65 -9.49
N ASP A 31 -2.71 -12.97 -8.50
CA ASP A 31 -2.95 -13.33 -7.11
C ASP A 31 -4.40 -13.14 -6.71
N LEU A 32 -5.04 -12.12 -7.22
CA LEU A 32 -6.41 -11.82 -6.85
C LEU A 32 -7.43 -12.35 -7.86
N ASN A 33 -6.94 -13.02 -8.88
CA ASN A 33 -7.81 -13.59 -9.92
C ASN A 33 -8.65 -12.50 -10.57
N MET A 34 -8.00 -11.45 -11.00
CA MET A 34 -8.62 -10.30 -11.64
C MET A 34 -7.95 -10.01 -12.96
N ALA A 35 -8.65 -9.28 -13.82
CA ALA A 35 -8.03 -8.79 -15.04
C ALA A 35 -7.06 -7.65 -14.72
N GLU A 36 -5.98 -7.55 -15.47
CA GLU A 36 -5.02 -6.45 -15.25
C GLU A 36 -5.66 -5.10 -15.40
N ARG A 37 -6.55 -4.95 -16.37
CA ARG A 37 -7.19 -3.65 -16.56
C ARG A 37 -8.04 -3.28 -15.35
N THR A 38 -8.58 -4.26 -14.67
CA THR A 38 -9.34 -4.00 -13.45
C THR A 38 -8.42 -3.52 -12.34
N VAL A 39 -7.24 -4.12 -12.25
CA VAL A 39 -6.22 -3.68 -11.29
C VAL A 39 -5.84 -2.22 -11.59
N LYS A 40 -5.63 -1.90 -12.86
CA LYS A 40 -5.29 -0.53 -13.24
C LYS A 40 -6.40 0.44 -12.88
N ALA A 41 -7.64 0.04 -13.05
CA ALA A 41 -8.76 0.90 -12.70
C ALA A 41 -8.79 1.18 -11.21
N TYR A 42 -8.48 0.19 -10.40
CA TYR A 42 -8.39 0.41 -8.96
C TYR A 42 -7.29 1.40 -8.62
N PHE A 43 -6.13 1.25 -9.25
CA PHE A 43 -5.03 2.18 -9.00
C PHE A 43 -5.40 3.61 -9.40
N ASN A 44 -6.07 3.77 -10.53
CA ASN A 44 -6.46 5.11 -10.97
C ASN A 44 -7.37 5.76 -9.95
N ARG A 45 -8.30 5.01 -9.38
CA ARG A 45 -9.17 5.54 -8.35
C ARG A 45 -8.40 5.90 -7.09
N LEU A 46 -7.43 5.08 -6.74
CA LEU A 46 -6.61 5.36 -5.58
C LEU A 46 -5.75 6.61 -5.79
N PHE A 47 -5.20 6.76 -6.99
CA PHE A 47 -4.42 7.97 -7.28
C PHE A 47 -5.27 9.22 -7.09
N VAL A 48 -6.50 9.20 -7.58
CA VAL A 48 -7.39 10.33 -7.43
C VAL A 48 -7.71 10.56 -5.96
N ARG A 49 -8.05 9.49 -5.26
CA ARG A 49 -8.45 9.60 -3.86
C ARG A 49 -7.34 10.18 -2.99
N PHE A 50 -6.11 9.80 -3.25
CA PHE A 50 -4.98 10.28 -2.45
C PHE A 50 -4.28 11.48 -3.05
N GLY A 51 -4.85 12.07 -4.10
CA GLY A 51 -4.32 13.29 -4.66
C GLY A 51 -2.99 13.16 -5.36
N ILE A 52 -2.73 12.00 -5.94
CA ILE A 52 -1.45 11.75 -6.57
C ILE A 52 -1.52 12.17 -8.03
N LYS A 53 -0.67 13.09 -8.40
CA LYS A 53 -0.66 13.64 -9.75
C LYS A 53 0.75 13.62 -10.30
N GLY A 54 0.89 13.19 -11.50
CA GLY A 54 2.16 13.29 -12.18
C GLY A 54 3.27 12.44 -11.58
N GLY A 55 4.35 12.38 -12.28
CA GLY A 55 5.49 11.60 -11.84
C GLY A 55 5.18 10.12 -11.89
N ILE A 56 5.88 9.37 -11.10
CA ILE A 56 5.65 7.94 -11.00
C ILE A 56 4.60 7.71 -9.93
N LYS A 57 3.37 7.69 -10.35
CA LYS A 57 2.24 7.66 -9.44
C LYS A 57 2.26 6.46 -8.53
N ARG A 58 2.66 5.33 -9.07
CA ARG A 58 2.69 4.10 -8.31
C ARG A 58 3.66 4.19 -7.14
N VAL A 59 4.82 4.77 -7.38
CA VAL A 59 5.82 4.96 -6.34
C VAL A 59 5.33 5.95 -5.31
N LYS A 60 4.70 7.02 -5.75
CA LYS A 60 4.18 8.02 -4.83
C LYS A 60 3.11 7.42 -3.94
N LEU A 61 2.23 6.63 -4.52
CA LEU A 61 1.18 5.98 -3.74
C LEU A 61 1.78 5.02 -2.73
N ALA A 62 2.70 4.18 -3.18
CA ALA A 62 3.32 3.21 -2.28
C ALA A 62 4.05 3.89 -1.14
N THR A 63 4.76 4.97 -1.44
CA THR A 63 5.50 5.68 -0.41
C THR A 63 4.54 6.29 0.62
N LEU A 64 3.47 6.89 0.14
CA LEU A 64 2.49 7.49 1.03
C LEU A 64 1.87 6.45 1.96
N LEU A 65 1.45 5.34 1.39
CA LEU A 65 0.77 4.33 2.18
C LEU A 65 1.72 3.61 3.13
N TYR A 66 2.95 3.41 2.69
CA TYR A 66 3.93 2.78 3.55
C TYR A 66 4.24 3.66 4.75
N ARG A 67 4.38 4.95 4.54
CA ARG A 67 4.61 5.87 5.64
C ARG A 67 3.46 5.85 6.63
N ARG A 68 2.23 5.80 6.13
CA ARG A 68 1.07 5.75 7.01
C ARG A 68 1.04 4.46 7.80
N GLN A 69 1.40 3.39 7.16
CA GLN A 69 1.44 2.10 7.83
C GLN A 69 2.47 2.10 8.95
N LEU A 70 3.65 2.62 8.67
CA LEU A 70 4.68 2.70 9.69
C LEU A 70 4.25 3.59 10.85
N TRP A 71 3.62 4.70 10.52
CA TRP A 71 3.15 5.62 11.54
C TRP A 71 2.15 4.95 12.46
N GLN A 72 1.23 4.21 11.90
CA GLN A 72 0.21 3.53 12.68
C GLN A 72 0.80 2.42 13.53
N GLU A 73 1.75 1.71 12.99
CA GLU A 73 2.41 0.67 13.75
C GLU A 73 3.16 1.25 14.94
N LYS A 74 3.81 2.35 14.74
CA LYS A 74 4.52 2.99 15.83
C LYS A 74 3.58 3.39 16.94
N ARG A 75 2.44 3.93 16.56
CA ARG A 75 1.50 4.38 17.57
C ARG A 75 0.82 3.24 18.27
N GLY A 76 0.58 2.17 17.56
CA GLY A 76 -0.16 1.07 18.12
C GLY A 76 0.68 0.08 18.86
N SER A 77 1.94 -0.05 18.48
CA SER A 77 2.75 -1.05 19.14
C SER A 77 3.96 -0.40 19.73
N SER A 78 3.72 0.46 20.61
CA SER A 78 4.80 1.09 21.27
C SER A 78 5.63 0.11 22.04
N ALA A 79 5.15 -1.06 22.19
CA ALA A 79 5.83 -1.98 23.03
C ALA A 79 7.19 -2.35 22.54
N ASP A 80 7.29 -2.76 21.34
CA ASP A 80 8.53 -3.35 20.97
C ASP A 80 8.92 -3.06 19.58
N PRO A 81 9.24 -1.89 19.33
CA PRO A 81 9.59 -1.50 17.98
C PRO A 81 10.94 -1.92 17.61
N THR A 82 11.75 -2.18 18.54
CA THR A 82 13.11 -2.32 18.20
C THR A 82 13.46 -3.59 17.59
N ASN A 83 13.12 -4.61 18.18
CA ASN A 83 13.63 -5.84 17.70
C ASN A 83 13.29 -6.17 16.35
N ALA A 84 12.09 -6.02 15.99
CA ALA A 84 11.70 -6.45 14.70
C ALA A 84 12.50 -5.79 13.64
N ASN A 85 12.74 -4.54 13.77
CA ASN A 85 13.41 -3.83 12.72
C ASN A 85 14.81 -4.19 12.57
N THR A 86 15.46 -4.31 13.66
CA THR A 86 16.86 -4.52 13.61
C THR A 86 17.17 -5.79 12.92
N SER A 87 16.45 -6.78 13.24
CA SER A 87 16.81 -8.05 12.66
C SER A 87 16.55 -8.06 11.19
N SER A 88 15.55 -7.41 10.73
CA SER A 88 15.29 -7.48 9.33
C SER A 88 16.33 -6.75 8.54
N PHE A 89 16.87 -5.71 9.05
CA PHE A 89 17.84 -5.00 8.29
C PHE A 89 19.12 -5.70 8.16
N ASN A 90 19.49 -6.39 9.15
CA ASN A 90 20.76 -7.01 9.11
C ASN A 90 20.81 -8.19 8.21
N ALA A 91 19.70 -8.63 7.83
CA ALA A 91 19.69 -9.71 6.88
C ALA A 91 20.04 -9.22 5.50
#